data_267c99af602a300a9d393852f977cd6c
#
_entry.id   267c99af602a300a9d393852f977cd6c
#
_cell.length_a   1.000
_cell.length_b   1.000
_cell.length_c   1.000
_cell.angle_alpha   90.00
_cell.angle_beta   90.00
_cell.angle_gamma   90.00
#
_symmetry.space_group_name_H-M   'P 1'
#
loop_
_entity.id
_entity.type
_entity.pdbx_description
1 polymer ?
#
loop_
_entity_poly.entity_id
_entity_poly.type
_entity_poly.pdbx_seq_one_letter_code
_entity_poly.pdbx_strand_id
1 'polypeptide(L)'
;MPLTLVTRQVGPWGMNTYALRCPETGVSVLIDPGADPDTLSAMLADSTPTAILLTHTHGDHIGALAEMRARLDVPVYCHPGPHVNDFDPQASRHLSEGDRVQVGNFSLLVREAPGHCADQICFVLENDSRVIVGDTIFAGGPGRTWSSEAFRTTLDTLQSVVLPWPDETVCYPGHGPSFRLGDKRAAIESFIGKDHGAFHGDATWEM
;
A
#
# COMPACT_ATOMS: atom_id res chain seq x y z
N MET A 1 -16.87 -17.04 1.58
CA MET A 1 -15.81 -16.79 2.61
C MET A 1 -15.10 -15.48 2.26
N PRO A 2 -14.61 -14.68 3.23
CA PRO A 2 -13.89 -13.43 2.93
C PRO A 2 -12.57 -13.70 2.21
N LEU A 3 -12.05 -12.68 1.50
CA LEU A 3 -10.72 -12.71 0.90
C LEU A 3 -9.65 -12.99 1.97
N THR A 4 -8.80 -13.97 1.73
CA THR A 4 -7.70 -14.29 2.66
C THR A 4 -6.56 -13.27 2.44
N LEU A 5 -6.06 -12.68 3.53
CA LEU A 5 -4.91 -11.79 3.54
C LEU A 5 -3.81 -12.45 4.37
N VAL A 6 -2.65 -12.62 3.76
CA VAL A 6 -1.44 -13.13 4.42
C VAL A 6 -0.39 -12.02 4.40
N THR A 7 0.26 -11.78 5.53
CA THR A 7 1.34 -10.80 5.67
C THR A 7 2.64 -11.51 5.99
N ARG A 8 3.75 -11.05 5.42
CA ARG A 8 5.11 -11.39 5.83
C ARG A 8 5.97 -10.14 5.89
N GLN A 9 6.72 -10.02 6.96
CA GLN A 9 7.78 -9.02 7.05
C GLN A 9 9.00 -9.55 6.32
N VAL A 10 9.57 -8.72 5.44
CA VAL A 10 10.71 -9.07 4.59
C VAL A 10 11.78 -7.97 4.63
N GLY A 11 13.01 -8.37 4.30
CA GLY A 11 14.15 -7.46 4.24
C GLY A 11 14.59 -6.88 5.58
N PRO A 12 15.64 -6.06 5.57
CA PRO A 12 16.27 -5.55 6.80
C PRO A 12 15.41 -4.52 7.55
N TRP A 13 14.45 -3.88 6.89
CA TRP A 13 13.57 -2.87 7.49
C TRP A 13 12.21 -3.43 7.92
N GLY A 14 11.99 -4.76 7.79
CA GLY A 14 10.75 -5.40 8.19
C GLY A 14 9.53 -4.88 7.42
N MET A 15 9.69 -4.65 6.11
CA MET A 15 8.61 -4.22 5.22
C MET A 15 7.55 -5.32 5.10
N ASN A 16 6.29 -4.95 5.12
CA ASN A 16 5.16 -5.86 5.02
C ASN A 16 4.79 -6.13 3.56
N THR A 17 5.14 -7.30 3.05
CA THR A 17 4.55 -7.83 1.80
C THR A 17 3.23 -8.51 2.11
N TYR A 18 2.25 -8.35 1.20
CA TYR A 18 0.91 -8.93 1.33
C TYR A 18 0.62 -9.89 0.18
N ALA A 19 -0.04 -11.00 0.49
CA ALA A 19 -0.71 -11.85 -0.49
C ALA A 19 -2.21 -11.85 -0.21
N LEU A 20 -3.00 -11.55 -1.24
CA LEU A 20 -4.46 -11.64 -1.19
C LEU A 20 -4.89 -12.85 -2.02
N ARG A 21 -5.75 -13.71 -1.46
CA ARG A 21 -6.23 -14.92 -2.12
C ARG A 21 -7.75 -15.04 -2.02
N CYS A 22 -8.39 -15.27 -3.16
CA CYS A 22 -9.78 -15.68 -3.20
C CYS A 22 -9.91 -17.15 -2.76
N PRO A 23 -10.61 -17.45 -1.65
CA PRO A 23 -10.69 -18.82 -1.14
C PRO A 23 -11.51 -19.75 -2.04
N GLU A 24 -12.40 -19.22 -2.87
CA GLU A 24 -13.28 -19.99 -3.74
C GLU A 24 -12.60 -20.37 -5.07
N THR A 25 -11.80 -19.49 -5.64
CA THR A 25 -11.17 -19.68 -6.95
C THR A 25 -9.68 -20.04 -6.85
N GLY A 26 -9.05 -19.82 -5.71
CA GLY A 26 -7.60 -19.95 -5.53
C GLY A 26 -6.78 -18.81 -6.18
N VAL A 27 -7.42 -17.90 -6.92
CA VAL A 27 -6.75 -16.74 -7.53
C VAL A 27 -6.13 -15.85 -6.45
N SER A 28 -4.91 -15.39 -6.69
CA SER A 28 -4.19 -14.53 -5.77
C SER A 28 -3.44 -13.39 -6.47
N VAL A 29 -3.06 -12.38 -5.68
CA VAL A 29 -2.13 -11.33 -6.06
C VAL A 29 -1.08 -11.15 -4.98
N LEU A 30 0.12 -10.74 -5.36
CA LEU A 30 1.22 -10.35 -4.48
C LEU A 30 1.32 -8.84 -4.47
N ILE A 31 1.45 -8.22 -3.30
CA ILE A 31 1.55 -6.76 -3.15
C ILE A 31 2.89 -6.43 -2.50
N ASP A 32 3.66 -5.55 -3.13
CA ASP A 32 4.95 -5.03 -2.69
C ASP A 32 5.97 -6.15 -2.39
N PRO A 33 6.55 -6.79 -3.40
CA PRO A 33 7.58 -7.82 -3.22
C PRO A 33 8.93 -7.18 -2.85
N GLY A 34 9.11 -6.81 -1.57
CA GLY A 34 10.24 -6.02 -1.12
C GLY A 34 11.56 -6.80 -1.01
N ALA A 35 11.52 -8.04 -0.53
CA ALA A 35 12.70 -8.89 -0.35
C ALA A 35 12.30 -10.37 -0.18
N ASP A 36 13.27 -11.24 0.08
CA ASP A 36 13.10 -12.65 0.49
C ASP A 36 12.21 -13.48 -0.47
N PRO A 37 12.54 -13.59 -1.76
CA PRO A 37 11.67 -14.18 -2.79
C PRO A 37 11.23 -15.61 -2.51
N ASP A 38 12.00 -16.40 -1.73
CA ASP A 38 11.59 -17.75 -1.32
C ASP A 38 10.43 -17.70 -0.32
N THR A 39 10.47 -16.75 0.63
CA THR A 39 9.37 -16.48 1.54
C THR A 39 8.11 -16.05 0.79
N LEU A 40 8.26 -15.17 -0.21
CA LEU A 40 7.15 -14.69 -1.02
C LEU A 40 6.55 -15.80 -1.88
N SER A 41 7.36 -16.68 -2.45
CA SER A 41 6.90 -17.85 -3.18
C SER A 41 6.10 -18.79 -2.27
N ALA A 42 6.55 -19.01 -1.03
CA ALA A 42 5.85 -19.83 -0.05
C ALA A 42 4.48 -19.24 0.36
N MET A 43 4.32 -17.91 0.39
CA MET A 43 3.02 -17.26 0.64
C MET A 43 1.96 -17.60 -0.41
N LEU A 44 2.37 -17.94 -1.61
CA LEU A 44 1.53 -18.16 -2.78
C LEU A 44 1.39 -19.63 -3.16
N ALA A 45 2.07 -20.55 -2.46
CA ALA A 45 2.24 -21.95 -2.86
C ALA A 45 0.92 -22.71 -3.17
N ASP A 46 -0.15 -22.39 -2.44
CA ASP A 46 -1.48 -23.04 -2.61
C ASP A 46 -2.47 -22.13 -3.37
N SER A 47 -1.98 -21.27 -4.26
CA SER A 47 -2.81 -20.32 -4.99
C SER A 47 -2.40 -20.21 -6.46
N THR A 48 -3.18 -19.48 -7.24
CA THR A 48 -2.89 -19.12 -8.62
C THR A 48 -2.63 -17.62 -8.70
N PRO A 49 -1.36 -17.17 -8.62
CA PRO A 49 -1.02 -15.76 -8.76
C PRO A 49 -1.40 -15.25 -10.16
N THR A 50 -1.99 -14.06 -10.23
CA THR A 50 -2.43 -13.45 -11.50
C THR A 50 -1.83 -12.07 -11.73
N ALA A 51 -1.29 -11.42 -10.72
CA ALA A 51 -0.60 -10.14 -10.83
C ALA A 51 0.31 -9.88 -9.61
N ILE A 52 1.30 -9.02 -9.83
CA ILE A 52 2.02 -8.30 -8.78
C ILE A 52 1.50 -6.86 -8.77
N LEU A 53 1.12 -6.35 -7.61
CA LEU A 53 0.64 -4.98 -7.41
C LEU A 53 1.68 -4.20 -6.62
N LEU A 54 1.89 -2.95 -6.96
CA LEU A 54 2.77 -2.05 -6.20
C LEU A 54 1.95 -0.91 -5.60
N THR A 55 2.12 -0.66 -4.31
CA THR A 55 1.58 0.55 -3.67
C THR A 55 2.38 1.77 -4.09
N HIS A 56 3.70 1.63 -4.21
CA HIS A 56 4.65 2.64 -4.67
C HIS A 56 6.01 2.00 -5.00
N THR A 57 7.00 2.80 -5.42
CA THR A 57 8.26 2.27 -5.95
C THR A 57 9.50 2.56 -5.09
N HIS A 58 9.37 2.71 -3.77
CA HIS A 58 10.56 2.70 -2.90
C HIS A 58 11.27 1.35 -2.95
N GLY A 59 12.60 1.38 -2.81
CA GLY A 59 13.45 0.21 -3.03
C GLY A 59 13.14 -0.99 -2.14
N ASP A 60 12.67 -0.76 -0.93
CA ASP A 60 12.28 -1.81 0.01
C ASP A 60 10.91 -2.44 -0.31
N HIS A 61 10.08 -1.80 -1.13
CA HIS A 61 8.82 -2.37 -1.64
C HIS A 61 8.99 -3.17 -2.94
N ILE A 62 10.09 -2.95 -3.66
CA ILE A 62 10.31 -3.52 -4.99
C ILE A 62 11.58 -4.37 -5.10
N GLY A 63 12.34 -4.55 -4.02
CA GLY A 63 13.67 -5.19 -4.07
C GLY A 63 13.68 -6.61 -4.64
N ALA A 64 12.59 -7.38 -4.49
CA ALA A 64 12.43 -8.70 -5.09
C ALA A 64 11.51 -8.70 -6.34
N LEU A 65 11.07 -7.53 -6.85
CA LEU A 65 10.10 -7.43 -7.94
C LEU A 65 10.56 -8.19 -9.19
N ALA A 66 11.79 -7.97 -9.64
CA ALA A 66 12.31 -8.59 -10.86
C ALA A 66 12.34 -10.13 -10.74
N GLU A 67 12.76 -10.64 -9.59
CA GLU A 67 12.81 -12.07 -9.33
C GLU A 67 11.42 -12.67 -9.18
N MET A 68 10.51 -12.04 -8.45
CA MET A 68 9.15 -12.53 -8.30
C MET A 68 8.37 -12.50 -9.61
N ARG A 69 8.57 -11.47 -10.45
CA ARG A 69 8.01 -11.42 -11.79
C ARG A 69 8.48 -12.60 -12.65
N ALA A 70 9.78 -12.92 -12.60
CA ALA A 70 10.33 -14.05 -13.34
C ALA A 70 9.83 -15.41 -12.82
N ARG A 71 9.68 -15.56 -11.50
CA ARG A 71 9.20 -16.80 -10.87
C ARG A 71 7.72 -17.07 -11.12
N LEU A 72 6.89 -16.01 -11.09
CA LEU A 72 5.43 -16.14 -11.18
C LEU A 72 4.93 -16.05 -12.63
N ASP A 73 5.71 -15.43 -13.52
CA ASP A 73 5.33 -15.14 -14.92
C ASP A 73 3.98 -14.40 -15.03
N VAL A 74 3.80 -13.39 -14.20
CA VAL A 74 2.57 -12.58 -14.12
C VAL A 74 2.84 -11.10 -14.39
N PRO A 75 1.80 -10.34 -14.82
CA PRO A 75 1.92 -8.90 -15.04
C PRO A 75 2.15 -8.12 -13.74
N VAL A 76 2.81 -6.96 -13.86
CA VAL A 76 2.98 -5.97 -12.80
C VAL A 76 2.02 -4.81 -13.03
N TYR A 77 1.29 -4.40 -12.00
CA TYR A 77 0.38 -3.26 -12.00
C TYR A 77 0.82 -2.23 -10.96
N CYS A 78 0.95 -0.98 -11.37
CA CYS A 78 1.33 0.12 -10.49
C CYS A 78 0.78 1.46 -10.99
N HIS A 79 0.93 2.52 -10.23
CA HIS A 79 0.65 3.89 -10.67
C HIS A 79 1.51 4.25 -11.90
N PRO A 80 1.05 5.14 -12.82
CA PRO A 80 1.83 5.57 -13.99
C PRO A 80 3.10 6.38 -13.68
N GLY A 81 3.29 6.80 -12.42
CA GLY A 81 4.43 7.60 -11.98
C GLY A 81 4.07 9.08 -11.74
N PRO A 82 5.07 9.93 -11.50
CA PRO A 82 6.50 9.64 -11.55
C PRO A 82 6.95 8.68 -10.45
N HIS A 83 7.78 7.71 -10.82
CA HIS A 83 8.28 6.69 -9.89
C HIS A 83 9.51 7.19 -9.13
N VAL A 84 9.75 6.63 -7.95
CA VAL A 84 10.90 6.96 -7.11
C VAL A 84 12.22 6.68 -7.85
N ASN A 85 13.12 7.66 -7.87
CA ASN A 85 14.43 7.59 -8.55
C ASN A 85 14.34 7.21 -10.05
N ASP A 86 13.27 7.63 -10.74
CA ASP A 86 13.01 7.29 -12.15
C ASP A 86 13.02 5.78 -12.44
N PHE A 87 12.67 4.96 -11.44
CA PHE A 87 12.60 3.51 -11.58
C PHE A 87 11.55 3.11 -12.62
N ASP A 88 11.89 2.18 -13.51
CA ASP A 88 10.95 1.57 -14.45
C ASP A 88 10.47 0.21 -13.94
N PRO A 89 9.26 0.10 -13.38
CA PRO A 89 8.70 -1.17 -12.92
C PRO A 89 8.33 -2.12 -14.07
N GLN A 90 8.48 -1.67 -15.33
CA GLN A 90 8.04 -2.40 -16.52
C GLN A 90 6.60 -2.89 -16.37
N ALA A 91 5.74 -1.97 -15.95
CA ALA A 91 4.34 -2.26 -15.67
C ALA A 91 3.59 -2.72 -16.93
N SER A 92 2.81 -3.77 -16.79
CA SER A 92 1.91 -4.26 -17.83
C SER A 92 0.58 -3.49 -17.84
N ARG A 93 0.24 -2.86 -16.72
CA ARG A 93 -0.94 -2.02 -16.55
C ARG A 93 -0.67 -0.89 -15.57
N HIS A 94 -1.04 0.33 -15.95
CA HIS A 94 -1.07 1.46 -15.03
C HIS A 94 -2.43 1.52 -14.32
N LEU A 95 -2.37 1.88 -13.03
CA LEU A 95 -3.52 2.00 -12.14
C LEU A 95 -3.67 3.45 -11.71
N SER A 96 -4.87 4.00 -11.85
CA SER A 96 -5.23 5.36 -11.44
C SER A 96 -6.43 5.36 -10.50
N GLU A 97 -6.77 6.52 -9.96
CA GLU A 97 -7.91 6.71 -9.06
C GLU A 97 -9.19 6.07 -9.61
N GLY A 98 -9.82 5.25 -8.80
CA GLY A 98 -11.09 4.58 -9.13
C GLY A 98 -10.95 3.30 -9.97
N ASP A 99 -9.76 2.95 -10.43
CA ASP A 99 -9.52 1.67 -11.09
C ASP A 99 -9.82 0.48 -10.17
N ARG A 100 -10.08 -0.67 -10.80
CA ARG A 100 -10.33 -1.92 -10.07
C ARG A 100 -9.41 -3.03 -10.54
N VAL A 101 -8.91 -3.79 -9.56
CA VAL A 101 -8.14 -5.02 -9.78
C VAL A 101 -8.94 -6.20 -9.25
N GLN A 102 -9.20 -7.20 -10.10
CA GLN A 102 -9.92 -8.40 -9.70
C GLN A 102 -8.99 -9.43 -9.05
N VAL A 103 -9.44 -10.03 -7.94
CA VAL A 103 -8.79 -11.16 -7.27
C VAL A 103 -9.83 -12.26 -7.09
N GLY A 104 -9.99 -13.09 -8.13
CA GLY A 104 -11.10 -14.04 -8.20
C GLY A 104 -12.45 -13.34 -8.18
N ASN A 105 -13.28 -13.63 -7.18
CA ASN A 105 -14.61 -13.02 -7.01
C ASN A 105 -14.60 -11.68 -6.26
N PHE A 106 -13.42 -11.19 -5.87
CA PHE A 106 -13.25 -9.95 -5.13
C PHE A 106 -12.65 -8.85 -6.00
N SER A 107 -12.87 -7.61 -5.60
CA SER A 107 -12.36 -6.44 -6.28
C SER A 107 -11.61 -5.53 -5.30
N LEU A 108 -10.47 -5.03 -5.74
CA LEU A 108 -9.69 -4.00 -5.06
C LEU A 108 -9.92 -2.68 -5.79
N LEU A 109 -10.45 -1.68 -5.08
CA LEU A 109 -10.54 -0.31 -5.59
C LEU A 109 -9.23 0.42 -5.34
N VAL A 110 -8.68 1.04 -6.37
CA VAL A 110 -7.48 1.87 -6.30
C VAL A 110 -7.84 3.27 -5.81
N ARG A 111 -7.10 3.79 -4.85
CA ARG A 111 -7.15 5.17 -4.40
C ARG A 111 -5.76 5.78 -4.48
N GLU A 112 -5.61 6.85 -5.26
CA GLU A 112 -4.38 7.64 -5.25
C GLU A 112 -4.20 8.30 -3.88
N ALA A 113 -3.00 8.19 -3.32
CA ALA A 113 -2.68 8.65 -1.98
C ALA A 113 -1.29 9.32 -1.93
N PRO A 114 -1.02 10.31 -2.81
CA PRO A 114 0.29 10.94 -2.90
C PRO A 114 0.68 11.68 -1.62
N GLY A 115 1.99 11.93 -1.46
CA GLY A 115 2.57 12.67 -0.34
C GLY A 115 3.87 12.06 0.12
N HIS A 116 3.86 10.84 0.63
CA HIS A 116 5.08 10.06 0.90
C HIS A 116 5.92 9.95 -0.38
N CYS A 117 5.29 9.56 -1.49
CA CYS A 117 5.82 9.70 -2.84
C CYS A 117 4.67 9.96 -3.83
N ALA A 118 5.02 10.34 -5.06
CA ALA A 118 4.04 10.77 -6.06
C ALA A 118 3.23 9.60 -6.63
N ASP A 119 3.82 8.41 -6.68
CA ASP A 119 3.22 7.19 -7.21
C ASP A 119 2.49 6.33 -6.15
N GLN A 120 2.26 6.88 -4.96
CA GLN A 120 1.60 6.16 -3.87
C GLN A 120 0.11 5.94 -4.17
N ILE A 121 -0.31 4.67 -4.12
CA ILE A 121 -1.71 4.25 -4.18
C ILE A 121 -2.05 3.31 -3.01
N CYS A 122 -3.34 3.29 -2.64
CA CYS A 122 -3.91 2.33 -1.69
C CYS A 122 -4.82 1.34 -2.42
N PHE A 123 -4.94 0.11 -1.89
CA PHE A 123 -5.89 -0.89 -2.37
C PHE A 123 -6.98 -1.11 -1.33
N VAL A 124 -8.18 -0.61 -1.62
CA VAL A 124 -9.37 -0.79 -0.79
C VAL A 124 -10.06 -2.10 -1.18
N LEU A 125 -10.22 -3.02 -0.25
CA LEU A 125 -10.95 -4.25 -0.48
C LEU A 125 -12.45 -3.94 -0.51
N GLU A 126 -13.10 -4.05 -1.68
CA GLU A 126 -14.52 -3.70 -1.84
C GLU A 126 -15.42 -4.68 -1.05
N ASN A 127 -16.44 -4.15 -0.36
CA ASN A 127 -17.33 -4.88 0.55
C ASN A 127 -16.59 -5.55 1.73
N ASP A 128 -15.50 -4.96 2.15
CA ASP A 128 -14.64 -5.39 3.24
C ASP A 128 -14.15 -4.15 4.01
N SER A 129 -13.74 -4.31 5.26
CA SER A 129 -13.22 -3.20 6.06
C SER A 129 -11.70 -3.04 6.00
N ARG A 130 -11.02 -3.69 5.05
CA ARG A 130 -9.56 -3.71 4.94
C ARG A 130 -9.03 -2.83 3.81
N VAL A 131 -7.93 -2.12 4.07
CA VAL A 131 -7.21 -1.32 3.07
C VAL A 131 -5.72 -1.58 3.20
N ILE A 132 -5.05 -1.92 2.10
CA ILE A 132 -3.59 -1.92 2.01
C ILE A 132 -3.18 -0.48 1.69
N VAL A 133 -2.50 0.17 2.63
CA VAL A 133 -2.24 1.62 2.55
C VAL A 133 -0.81 1.97 2.14
N GLY A 134 0.07 0.97 1.94
CA GLY A 134 1.49 1.22 1.70
C GLY A 134 2.06 2.16 2.76
N ASP A 135 2.79 3.16 2.36
CA ASP A 135 3.42 4.12 3.26
C ASP A 135 2.64 5.45 3.37
N THR A 136 1.34 5.43 3.05
CA THR A 136 0.47 6.60 3.23
C THR A 136 0.33 6.96 4.71
N ILE A 137 0.00 5.96 5.55
CA ILE A 137 -0.21 6.12 7.00
C ILE A 137 0.24 4.88 7.77
N PHE A 138 0.68 5.14 9.01
CA PHE A 138 1.07 4.14 10.00
C PHE A 138 0.30 4.37 11.31
N ALA A 139 0.37 3.42 12.22
CA ALA A 139 -0.23 3.56 13.55
C ALA A 139 0.30 4.80 14.33
N GLY A 140 1.51 5.24 14.05
CA GLY A 140 2.19 6.34 14.77
C GLY A 140 2.27 7.67 14.03
N GLY A 141 1.98 7.72 12.73
CA GLY A 141 2.12 8.94 11.92
C GLY A 141 1.88 8.69 10.44
N PRO A 142 1.93 9.72 9.59
CA PRO A 142 1.94 9.58 8.15
C PRO A 142 3.31 9.10 7.65
N GLY A 143 3.39 8.70 6.40
CA GLY A 143 4.64 8.41 5.72
C GLY A 143 5.58 9.61 5.69
N ARG A 144 6.89 9.35 5.79
CA ARG A 144 7.93 10.37 5.68
C ARG A 144 7.79 11.16 4.38
N THR A 145 8.10 12.45 4.43
CA THR A 145 8.09 13.32 3.26
C THR A 145 9.46 13.99 3.05
N TRP A 146 9.78 14.34 1.81
CA TRP A 146 11.10 14.87 1.43
C TRP A 146 11.08 16.38 1.15
N SER A 147 9.90 17.01 1.17
CA SER A 147 9.72 18.45 0.99
C SER A 147 8.45 18.93 1.70
N SER A 148 8.38 20.24 1.98
CA SER A 148 7.17 20.86 2.54
C SER A 148 5.97 20.78 1.60
N GLU A 149 6.19 20.70 0.29
CA GLU A 149 5.13 20.48 -0.70
C GLU A 149 4.57 19.07 -0.59
N ALA A 150 5.44 18.06 -0.55
CA ALA A 150 5.06 16.67 -0.34
C ALA A 150 4.31 16.49 0.99
N PHE A 151 4.72 17.20 2.05
CA PHE A 151 4.03 17.17 3.34
C PHE A 151 2.62 17.77 3.25
N ARG A 152 2.44 18.92 2.57
CA ARG A 152 1.11 19.48 2.32
C ARG A 152 0.23 18.51 1.52
N THR A 153 0.79 17.88 0.50
CA THR A 153 0.10 16.82 -0.26
C THR A 153 -0.32 15.67 0.67
N THR A 154 0.53 15.27 1.63
CA THR A 154 0.14 14.27 2.64
C THR A 154 -1.06 14.73 3.47
N LEU A 155 -1.09 15.99 3.93
CA LEU A 155 -2.25 16.51 4.69
C LEU A 155 -3.54 16.48 3.85
N ASP A 156 -3.46 16.86 2.57
CA ASP A 156 -4.59 16.81 1.63
C ASP A 156 -5.06 15.35 1.41
N THR A 157 -4.13 14.42 1.27
CA THR A 157 -4.42 12.97 1.15
C THR A 157 -5.09 12.43 2.42
N LEU A 158 -4.59 12.77 3.60
CA LEU A 158 -5.22 12.38 4.86
C LEU A 158 -6.68 12.88 4.94
N GLN A 159 -6.91 14.14 4.57
CA GLN A 159 -8.25 14.77 4.61
C GLN A 159 -9.20 14.18 3.56
N SER A 160 -8.74 13.97 2.31
CA SER A 160 -9.59 13.65 1.17
C SER A 160 -9.72 12.14 0.88
N VAL A 161 -8.72 11.35 1.26
CA VAL A 161 -8.69 9.92 0.97
C VAL A 161 -8.87 9.09 2.24
N VAL A 162 -8.11 9.39 3.31
CA VAL A 162 -8.05 8.54 4.51
C VAL A 162 -9.25 8.79 5.43
N LEU A 163 -9.53 10.03 5.80
CA LEU A 163 -10.62 10.35 6.73
C LEU A 163 -12.03 10.00 6.23
N PRO A 164 -12.33 9.94 4.91
CA PRO A 164 -13.59 9.40 4.42
C PRO A 164 -13.83 7.91 4.69
N TRP A 165 -12.79 7.12 4.99
CA TRP A 165 -12.99 5.71 5.33
C TRP A 165 -13.67 5.55 6.69
N PRO A 166 -14.53 4.53 6.88
CA PRO A 166 -15.21 4.24 8.14
C PRO A 166 -14.25 3.93 9.30
N ASP A 167 -14.71 4.11 10.53
CA ASP A 167 -13.92 3.84 11.75
C ASP A 167 -13.51 2.37 11.90
N GLU A 168 -14.31 1.45 11.39
CA GLU A 168 -14.00 0.03 11.38
C GLU A 168 -12.92 -0.37 10.37
N THR A 169 -12.47 0.55 9.51
CA THR A 169 -11.43 0.28 8.51
C THR A 169 -10.14 -0.15 9.19
N VAL A 170 -9.61 -1.29 8.78
CA VAL A 170 -8.32 -1.80 9.20
C VAL A 170 -7.29 -1.47 8.12
N CYS A 171 -6.33 -0.63 8.48
CA CYS A 171 -5.23 -0.22 7.62
C CYS A 171 -4.06 -1.18 7.73
N TYR A 172 -3.55 -1.64 6.59
CA TYR A 172 -2.40 -2.54 6.45
C TYR A 172 -1.25 -1.77 5.82
N PRO A 173 -0.30 -1.24 6.62
CA PRO A 173 0.77 -0.37 6.15
C PRO A 173 1.99 -1.15 5.63
N GLY A 174 2.85 -0.49 4.87
CA GLY A 174 4.13 -1.05 4.42
C GLY A 174 5.08 -1.38 5.57
N HIS A 175 4.98 -0.68 6.69
CA HIS A 175 5.81 -0.94 7.88
C HIS A 175 4.98 -0.97 9.17
N GLY A 176 5.43 -1.80 10.12
CA GLY A 176 4.79 -1.91 11.44
C GLY A 176 3.46 -2.66 11.45
N PRO A 177 2.69 -2.57 12.54
CA PRO A 177 1.44 -3.32 12.69
C PRO A 177 0.28 -2.70 11.93
N SER A 178 -0.69 -3.54 11.52
CA SER A 178 -2.01 -3.07 11.11
C SER A 178 -2.73 -2.39 12.27
N PHE A 179 -3.63 -1.45 11.97
CA PHE A 179 -4.36 -0.71 12.98
C PHE A 179 -5.76 -0.33 12.49
N ARG A 180 -6.67 -0.10 13.43
CA ARG A 180 -8.01 0.42 13.13
C ARG A 180 -7.97 1.94 12.94
N LEU A 181 -8.57 2.44 11.86
CA LEU A 181 -8.61 3.89 11.59
C LEU A 181 -9.32 4.67 12.70
N GLY A 182 -10.43 4.15 13.22
CA GLY A 182 -11.18 4.78 14.32
C GLY A 182 -10.33 5.02 15.57
N ASP A 183 -9.36 4.16 15.87
CA ASP A 183 -8.46 4.33 17.02
C ASP A 183 -7.46 5.49 16.82
N LYS A 184 -7.30 5.97 15.60
CA LYS A 184 -6.37 7.05 15.22
C LYS A 184 -7.06 8.29 14.69
N ARG A 185 -8.34 8.24 14.33
CA ARG A 185 -9.09 9.32 13.68
C ARG A 185 -8.94 10.66 14.38
N ALA A 186 -9.20 10.73 15.68
CA ALA A 186 -9.10 11.97 16.43
C ALA A 186 -7.68 12.56 16.42
N ALA A 187 -6.65 11.71 16.45
CA ALA A 187 -5.26 12.14 16.38
C ALA A 187 -4.91 12.66 14.97
N ILE A 188 -5.40 11.98 13.92
CA ILE A 188 -5.22 12.39 12.51
C ILE A 188 -5.92 13.73 12.27
N GLU A 189 -7.17 13.91 12.71
CA GLU A 189 -7.93 15.17 12.60
C GLU A 189 -7.23 16.32 13.32
N SER A 190 -6.75 16.07 14.55
CA SER A 190 -5.99 17.06 15.31
C SER A 190 -4.67 17.43 14.61
N PHE A 191 -3.98 16.44 14.04
CA PHE A 191 -2.73 16.64 13.29
C PHE A 191 -2.96 17.52 12.06
N ILE A 192 -3.95 17.21 11.23
CA ILE A 192 -4.29 17.99 10.02
C ILE A 192 -4.65 19.44 10.37
N GLY A 193 -5.32 19.66 11.50
CA GLY A 193 -5.77 21.00 11.94
C GLY A 193 -4.66 21.92 12.48
N LYS A 194 -3.43 21.43 12.65
CA LYS A 194 -2.30 22.21 13.16
C LYS A 194 -1.57 22.95 12.04
N ASP A 195 -0.95 24.08 12.41
CA ASP A 195 0.02 24.75 11.54
C ASP A 195 1.39 24.07 11.67
N HIS A 196 1.81 23.42 10.62
CA HIS A 196 3.11 22.74 10.55
C HIS A 196 4.21 23.59 9.86
N GLY A 197 3.89 24.82 9.42
CA GLY A 197 4.84 25.68 8.72
C GLY A 197 5.44 25.01 7.48
N ALA A 198 6.77 25.03 7.38
CA ALA A 198 7.52 24.41 6.27
C ALA A 198 8.06 23.01 6.63
N PHE A 199 7.36 22.27 7.51
CA PHE A 199 7.80 20.95 7.94
C PHE A 199 7.88 19.94 6.78
N HIS A 200 8.79 19.01 6.87
CA HIS A 200 8.89 17.76 6.13
C HIS A 200 9.77 16.77 6.93
N GLY A 201 9.73 15.50 6.59
CA GLY A 201 10.48 14.46 7.29
C GLY A 201 9.54 13.44 7.95
N ASP A 202 10.02 12.82 9.02
CA ASP A 202 9.22 11.89 9.82
C ASP A 202 8.31 12.68 10.76
N ALA A 203 7.02 12.40 10.70
CA ALA A 203 6.01 13.01 11.54
C ALA A 203 5.31 11.97 12.42
N THR A 204 4.80 12.41 13.56
CA THR A 204 3.96 11.60 14.44
C THR A 204 2.61 12.29 14.66
N TRP A 205 1.58 11.52 15.00
CA TRP A 205 0.25 12.10 15.27
C TRP A 205 0.22 13.09 16.46
N GLU A 206 1.28 13.10 17.29
CA GLU A 206 1.40 13.97 18.46
C GLU A 206 1.95 15.37 18.13
N MET A 207 2.54 15.56 16.97
CA MET A 207 3.10 16.84 16.52
C MET A 207 2.04 17.93 16.39
#